data_444f5d8a89830128fce8db608ee6fb48
#
_entry.id   444f5d8a89830128fce8db608ee6fb48
#
_cell.length_a   1.000
_cell.length_b   1.000
_cell.length_c   1.000
_cell.angle_alpha   90.00
_cell.angle_beta   90.00
_cell.angle_gamma   90.00
#
_symmetry.space_group_name_H-M   'P 1'
#
loop_
_entity.id
_entity.type
_entity.pdbx_description
1 polymer ?
#
loop_
_entity_poly.entity_id
_entity_poly.type
_entity_poly.pdbx_seq_one_letter_code
_entity_poly.pdbx_strand_id
1 'polypeptide(L)'
;MPTAPYYPNVNFAAVTDPTFFLTCQSDPVAHGNSYAVPWYNSMSQAEKLYIEVPGDHLCPMTGSGNKAKQGKWIVSFLSHWLRADTRFSPFLCGPVRDADKNNTSLVTRWMDTCPF
;
A
#
# COMPACT_ATOMS: atom_id res chain seq x y z
N MET A 1 -10.25 23.84 12.55
CA MET A 1 -9.10 22.94 12.69
C MET A 1 -8.14 23.22 11.57
N PRO A 2 -6.87 23.47 11.83
CA PRO A 2 -5.92 23.48 10.74
C PRO A 2 -5.86 22.06 10.22
N THR A 3 -6.37 21.87 9.03
CA THR A 3 -6.05 20.70 8.24
C THR A 3 -4.54 20.63 8.17
N ALA A 4 -3.96 19.47 8.48
CA ALA A 4 -2.55 19.22 8.25
C ALA A 4 -2.17 19.79 6.88
N PRO A 5 -0.96 20.36 6.75
CA PRO A 5 -0.57 20.99 5.51
C PRO A 5 -0.76 19.98 4.39
N TYR A 6 -1.69 20.30 3.60
CA TYR A 6 -2.16 19.51 2.51
C TYR A 6 -1.17 19.72 1.38
N TYR A 7 -0.50 18.68 0.96
CA TYR A 7 0.36 18.72 -0.24
C TYR A 7 -0.27 17.92 -1.39
N PRO A 8 -1.45 18.33 -1.89
CA PRO A 8 -2.11 17.59 -2.96
C PRO A 8 -1.33 17.61 -4.27
N ASN A 9 -0.41 18.57 -4.40
CA ASN A 9 0.36 18.78 -5.62
C ASN A 9 1.80 18.26 -5.53
N VAL A 10 2.12 17.40 -4.56
CA VAL A 10 3.44 16.80 -4.51
C VAL A 10 3.59 15.82 -5.65
N ASN A 11 4.63 16.03 -6.46
CA ASN A 11 4.97 15.18 -7.60
C ASN A 11 6.18 14.32 -7.26
N PHE A 12 6.00 13.03 -7.25
CA PHE A 12 7.04 12.05 -6.97
C PHE A 12 7.61 11.38 -8.23
N ALA A 13 7.49 12.00 -9.40
CA ALA A 13 7.95 11.43 -10.66
C ALA A 13 9.46 11.11 -10.68
N ALA A 14 10.25 11.79 -9.85
CA ALA A 14 11.68 11.54 -9.73
C ALA A 14 12.05 10.42 -8.76
N VAL A 15 11.09 9.87 -8.03
CA VAL A 15 11.33 8.75 -7.11
C VAL A 15 11.52 7.47 -7.91
N THR A 16 12.63 6.81 -7.68
CA THR A 16 12.99 5.51 -8.31
C THR A 16 12.97 4.35 -7.32
N ASP A 17 12.98 4.65 -6.03
CA ASP A 17 13.00 3.63 -4.99
C ASP A 17 11.66 2.90 -4.89
N PRO A 18 11.68 1.58 -4.70
CA PRO A 18 10.47 0.80 -4.50
C PRO A 18 9.65 1.32 -3.33
N THR A 19 8.38 1.55 -3.55
CA THR A 19 7.50 2.22 -2.58
C THR A 19 6.24 1.43 -2.30
N PHE A 20 5.91 1.28 -1.02
CA PHE A 20 4.68 0.63 -0.56
C PHE A 20 3.79 1.62 0.20
N PHE A 21 2.55 1.75 -0.25
CA PHE A 21 1.49 2.49 0.40
C PHE A 21 0.51 1.54 1.07
N LEU A 22 0.35 1.67 2.37
CA LEU A 22 -0.69 0.97 3.13
C LEU A 22 -1.64 2.02 3.71
N THR A 23 -2.90 1.96 3.35
CA THR A 23 -3.91 2.96 3.74
C THR A 23 -5.14 2.31 4.35
N CYS A 24 -5.91 3.12 5.07
CA CYS A 24 -7.18 2.72 5.67
C CYS A 24 -8.34 3.36 4.90
N GLN A 25 -9.36 2.59 4.56
CA GLN A 25 -10.48 3.03 3.70
C GLN A 25 -11.24 4.23 4.27
N SER A 26 -11.50 4.20 5.58
CA SER A 26 -12.32 5.21 6.27
C SER A 26 -11.46 6.16 7.11
N ASP A 27 -10.22 6.42 6.69
CA ASP A 27 -9.31 7.33 7.38
C ASP A 27 -9.75 8.79 7.17
N PRO A 28 -10.22 9.48 8.23
CA PRO A 28 -10.65 10.87 8.12
C PRO A 28 -9.48 11.86 8.15
N VAL A 29 -8.28 11.41 8.52
CA VAL A 29 -7.08 12.25 8.69
C VAL A 29 -6.21 12.21 7.44
N ALA A 30 -5.93 11.00 6.93
CA ALA A 30 -5.05 10.75 5.79
C ALA A 30 -5.76 9.90 4.74
N HIS A 31 -6.85 10.41 4.19
CA HIS A 31 -7.68 9.70 3.24
C HIS A 31 -6.88 9.30 1.99
N GLY A 32 -6.90 8.01 1.65
CA GLY A 32 -6.09 7.46 0.56
C GLY A 32 -6.29 8.16 -0.79
N ASN A 33 -7.53 8.48 -1.15
CA ASN A 33 -7.83 9.19 -2.39
C ASN A 33 -7.25 10.61 -2.46
N SER A 34 -7.08 11.25 -1.30
CA SER A 34 -6.60 12.62 -1.22
C SER A 34 -5.08 12.72 -1.20
N TYR A 35 -4.41 11.67 -0.73
CA TYR A 35 -2.96 11.68 -0.52
C TYR A 35 -2.24 10.55 -1.26
N ALA A 36 -2.40 9.33 -0.79
CA ALA A 36 -1.59 8.22 -1.27
C ALA A 36 -1.87 7.84 -2.73
N VAL A 37 -3.12 7.95 -3.20
CA VAL A 37 -3.45 7.67 -4.60
C VAL A 37 -2.82 8.68 -5.56
N PRO A 38 -2.94 10.01 -5.34
CA PRO A 38 -2.21 10.98 -6.15
C PRO A 38 -0.69 10.78 -6.13
N TRP A 39 -0.13 10.45 -4.97
CA TRP A 39 1.32 10.17 -4.86
C TRP A 39 1.71 8.92 -5.64
N TYR A 40 0.97 7.84 -5.46
CA TYR A 40 1.17 6.61 -6.23
C TYR A 40 1.14 6.89 -7.73
N ASN A 41 0.15 7.64 -8.20
CA ASN A 41 0.00 7.94 -9.62
C ASN A 41 1.13 8.83 -10.17
N SER A 42 1.70 9.71 -9.34
CA SER A 42 2.80 10.59 -9.75
C SER A 42 4.15 9.87 -9.89
N MET A 43 4.32 8.73 -9.23
CA MET A 43 5.54 7.93 -9.27
C MET A 43 5.61 7.12 -10.57
N SER A 44 6.23 7.68 -11.61
CA SER A 44 6.28 7.05 -12.93
C SER A 44 7.47 6.09 -13.11
N GLN A 45 8.49 6.15 -12.25
CA GLN A 45 9.74 5.39 -12.39
C GLN A 45 9.96 4.34 -11.31
N ALA A 46 9.18 4.36 -10.24
CA ALA A 46 9.33 3.42 -9.12
C ALA A 46 8.46 2.18 -9.31
N GLU A 47 8.98 1.03 -8.90
CA GLU A 47 8.12 -0.12 -8.61
C GLU A 47 7.30 0.18 -7.37
N LYS A 48 6.01 -0.07 -7.42
CA LYS A 48 5.12 0.40 -6.36
C LYS A 48 3.96 -0.55 -6.09
N LEU A 49 3.56 -0.55 -4.83
CA LEU A 49 2.45 -1.31 -4.31
C LEU A 49 1.56 -0.39 -3.48
N TYR A 50 0.26 -0.44 -3.70
CA TYR A 50 -0.75 0.24 -2.90
C TYR A 50 -1.79 -0.76 -2.43
N ILE A 51 -1.99 -0.82 -1.12
CA ILE A 51 -3.04 -1.66 -0.51
C ILE A 51 -3.86 -0.78 0.43
N GLU A 52 -5.17 -0.78 0.22
CA GLU A 52 -6.13 -0.16 1.12
C GLU A 52 -6.92 -1.26 1.84
N VAL A 53 -6.98 -1.16 3.16
CA VAL A 53 -7.70 -2.12 4.00
C VAL A 53 -8.90 -1.44 4.68
N PRO A 54 -9.94 -2.19 5.09
CA PRO A 54 -11.03 -1.63 5.87
C PRO A 54 -10.54 -1.04 7.20
N GLY A 55 -11.21 -0.02 7.68
CA GLY A 55 -10.95 0.58 8.99
C GLY A 55 -10.64 2.07 8.93
N ASP A 56 -10.52 2.65 10.10
CA ASP A 56 -10.22 4.06 10.32
C ASP A 56 -8.71 4.36 10.35
N HIS A 57 -8.33 5.57 10.74
CA HIS A 57 -6.94 6.01 10.82
C HIS A 57 -6.00 5.09 11.62
N LEU A 58 -6.54 4.31 12.55
CA LEU A 58 -5.78 3.40 13.39
C LEU A 58 -5.80 1.95 12.88
N CYS A 59 -6.30 1.69 11.68
CA CYS A 59 -6.46 0.34 11.15
C CYS A 59 -5.18 -0.52 11.20
N PRO A 60 -3.95 0.02 11.07
CA PRO A 60 -2.74 -0.78 11.24
C PRO A 60 -2.50 -1.22 12.69
N MET A 61 -3.08 -0.48 13.65
CA MET A 61 -2.84 -0.68 15.08
C MET A 61 -3.96 -1.45 15.77
N THR A 62 -5.20 -1.21 15.39
CA THR A 62 -6.39 -1.72 16.09
C THR A 62 -6.82 -3.11 15.64
N GLY A 63 -6.25 -3.63 14.57
CA GLY A 63 -6.56 -4.96 14.05
C GLY A 63 -7.80 -5.03 13.16
N SER A 64 -8.53 -3.93 12.96
CA SER A 64 -9.65 -3.89 12.02
C SER A 64 -9.21 -4.19 10.58
N GLY A 65 -7.97 -3.90 10.24
CA GLY A 65 -7.36 -4.17 8.93
C GLY A 65 -6.59 -5.50 8.86
N ASN A 66 -6.77 -6.43 9.77
CA ASN A 66 -6.06 -7.71 9.81
C ASN A 66 -4.53 -7.57 9.85
N LYS A 67 -4.00 -7.32 11.04
CA LYS A 67 -2.56 -7.10 11.27
C LYS A 67 -1.65 -8.19 10.71
N ALA A 68 -2.08 -9.44 10.78
CA ALA A 68 -1.27 -10.57 10.27
C ALA A 68 -1.08 -10.48 8.76
N LYS A 69 -2.12 -10.11 8.02
CA LYS A 69 -2.05 -9.90 6.58
C LYS A 69 -1.23 -8.67 6.21
N GLN A 70 -1.43 -7.57 6.92
CA GLN A 70 -0.61 -6.37 6.73
C GLN A 70 0.87 -6.65 6.98
N GLY A 71 1.19 -7.35 8.06
CA GLY A 71 2.55 -7.79 8.37
C GLY A 71 3.14 -8.68 7.29
N LYS A 72 2.35 -9.62 6.74
CA LYS A 72 2.78 -10.47 5.64
C LYS A 72 3.18 -9.63 4.42
N TRP A 73 2.36 -8.67 4.00
CA TRP A 73 2.67 -7.84 2.83
C TRP A 73 3.88 -6.94 3.06
N ILE A 74 3.98 -6.30 4.23
CA ILE A 74 5.13 -5.45 4.59
C ILE A 74 6.43 -6.26 4.59
N VAL A 75 6.45 -7.40 5.29
CA VAL A 75 7.65 -8.25 5.36
C VAL A 75 8.03 -8.79 3.98
N SER A 76 7.04 -9.19 3.17
CA SER A 76 7.30 -9.67 1.82
C SER A 76 7.92 -8.59 0.94
N PHE A 77 7.39 -7.37 1.00
CA PHE A 77 7.92 -6.24 0.24
C PHE A 77 9.36 -5.89 0.67
N LEU A 78 9.60 -5.77 1.96
CA LEU A 78 10.95 -5.47 2.49
C LEU A 78 11.94 -6.60 2.20
N SER A 79 11.51 -7.86 2.29
CA SER A 79 12.39 -9.01 1.96
C SER A 79 12.78 -9.00 0.49
N HIS A 80 11.84 -8.74 -0.39
CA HIS A 80 12.11 -8.67 -1.83
C HIS A 80 13.14 -7.57 -2.15
N TRP A 81 12.89 -6.35 -1.69
CA TRP A 81 13.67 -5.18 -2.11
C TRP A 81 14.96 -4.97 -1.32
N LEU A 82 14.95 -5.24 0.00
CA LEU A 82 16.14 -5.00 0.84
C LEU A 82 17.08 -6.20 0.91
N ARG A 83 16.58 -7.40 0.66
CA ARG A 83 17.34 -8.64 0.82
C ARG A 83 17.48 -9.45 -0.46
N ALA A 84 16.83 -8.99 -1.55
CA ALA A 84 16.69 -9.76 -2.80
C ALA A 84 16.12 -11.17 -2.57
N ASP A 85 15.26 -11.32 -1.54
CA ASP A 85 14.65 -12.59 -1.16
C ASP A 85 13.31 -12.75 -1.88
N THR A 86 13.30 -13.51 -2.95
CA THR A 86 12.13 -13.70 -3.81
C THR A 86 11.16 -14.76 -3.31
N ARG A 87 11.47 -15.47 -2.23
CA ARG A 87 10.58 -16.52 -1.67
C ARG A 87 9.21 -15.98 -1.27
N PHE A 88 9.14 -14.71 -0.90
CA PHE A 88 7.90 -14.05 -0.49
C PHE A 88 7.21 -13.25 -1.61
N SER A 89 7.84 -13.14 -2.78
CA SER A 89 7.29 -12.41 -3.92
C SER A 89 5.90 -12.88 -4.36
N PRO A 90 5.52 -14.18 -4.25
CA PRO A 90 4.18 -14.64 -4.56
C PRO A 90 3.06 -14.00 -3.73
N PHE A 91 3.37 -13.46 -2.55
CA PHE A 91 2.41 -12.71 -1.73
C PHE A 91 2.18 -11.27 -2.24
N LEU A 92 3.02 -10.80 -3.14
CA LEU A 92 2.95 -9.45 -3.73
C LEU A 92 2.46 -9.49 -5.18
N CYS A 93 2.86 -10.50 -5.95
CA CYS A 93 2.52 -10.68 -7.36
C CYS A 93 2.23 -12.16 -7.64
N GLY A 94 1.11 -12.46 -8.28
CA GLY A 94 0.75 -13.82 -8.67
C GLY A 94 -0.46 -14.39 -7.95
N PRO A 95 -0.73 -15.68 -8.10
CA PRO A 95 -2.00 -16.31 -7.66
C PRO A 95 -2.25 -16.21 -6.14
N VAL A 96 -1.21 -16.29 -5.32
CA VAL A 96 -1.35 -16.17 -3.85
C VAL A 96 -1.77 -14.74 -3.48
N ARG A 97 -1.18 -13.73 -4.12
CA ARG A 97 -1.59 -12.33 -4.01
C ARG A 97 -3.03 -12.13 -4.44
N ASP A 98 -3.43 -12.76 -5.54
CA ASP A 98 -4.77 -12.60 -6.12
C ASP A 98 -5.86 -13.07 -5.15
N ALA A 99 -5.62 -14.10 -4.36
CA ALA A 99 -6.53 -14.52 -3.31
C ALA A 99 -6.76 -13.43 -2.25
N ASP A 100 -5.70 -12.73 -1.82
CA ASP A 100 -5.83 -11.61 -0.90
C ASP A 100 -6.50 -10.39 -1.57
N LYS A 101 -6.06 -10.03 -2.77
CA LYS A 101 -6.57 -8.89 -3.55
C LYS A 101 -8.07 -9.00 -3.82
N ASN A 102 -8.56 -10.19 -4.10
CA ASN A 102 -9.96 -10.44 -4.43
C ASN A 102 -10.85 -10.64 -3.19
N ASN A 103 -10.27 -10.69 -2.00
CA ASN A 103 -11.03 -10.77 -0.76
C ASN A 103 -11.46 -9.36 -0.31
N THR A 104 -12.69 -8.98 -0.63
CA THR A 104 -13.24 -7.65 -0.34
C THR A 104 -13.39 -7.34 1.16
N SER A 105 -13.42 -8.37 2.02
CA SER A 105 -13.41 -8.18 3.47
C SER A 105 -12.01 -7.86 4.01
N LEU A 106 -10.98 -8.13 3.23
CA LEU A 106 -9.58 -7.95 3.60
C LEU A 106 -8.97 -6.70 2.96
N VAL A 107 -9.27 -6.49 1.68
CA VAL A 107 -8.70 -5.42 0.86
C VAL A 107 -9.81 -4.68 0.14
N THR A 108 -9.84 -3.36 0.27
CA THR A 108 -10.79 -2.50 -0.44
C THR A 108 -10.24 -1.95 -1.75
N ARG A 109 -8.91 -1.87 -1.85
CA ARG A 109 -8.24 -1.47 -3.09
C ARG A 109 -6.83 -2.06 -3.14
N TRP A 110 -6.44 -2.52 -4.32
CA TRP A 110 -5.10 -3.00 -4.60
C TRP A 110 -4.62 -2.46 -5.94
N MET A 111 -3.46 -1.82 -5.96
CA MET A 111 -2.78 -1.36 -7.19
C MET A 111 -1.30 -1.75 -7.11
N ASP A 112 -0.72 -2.15 -8.20
CA ASP A 112 0.69 -2.55 -8.27
C ASP A 112 1.28 -2.37 -9.66
N THR A 113 2.59 -2.47 -9.73
CA THR A 113 3.36 -2.48 -10.98
C THR A 113 3.93 -3.87 -11.28
N CYS A 114 3.35 -4.92 -10.70
CA CYS A 114 3.76 -6.30 -10.95
C CYS A 114 3.91 -6.61 -12.47
N PRO A 115 4.88 -7.47 -12.83
CA PRO A 115 5.79 -8.23 -11.95
C PRO A 115 6.99 -7.41 -11.48
N PHE A 116 7.44 -7.67 -10.24
CA PHE A 116 8.69 -7.15 -9.71
C PHE A 116 9.40 -8.16 -8.80
#